data_cc9dc8b721e5fbc38f29741926d67ff4
#
_entry.id   cc9dc8b721e5fbc38f29741926d67ff4
#
_cell.length_a   1.000
_cell.length_b   1.000
_cell.length_c   1.000
_cell.angle_alpha   90.00
_cell.angle_beta   90.00
_cell.angle_gamma   90.00
#
_symmetry.space_group_name_H-M   'P 1'
#
loop_
_entity.id
_entity.type
_entity.pdbx_description
1 polymer ?
#
loop_
_entity_poly.entity_id
_entity_poly.type
_entity_poly.pdbx_seq_one_letter_code
_entity_poly.pdbx_strand_id
1 'polypeptide(L)'
;AYLKVLCDEVFGRGNFVNMISVNMKNIAGASGGGEDKRLKKNCEYILIYAKDYTLLPLFNGPYVYTEMSELIQQYLDEGKSWKYTSVLVNPGKKEYIGSTADGVGNEIKVYRRVGVQTMSVNQLAKKEGLTTKDAYRKHGINVFRTTNAQTSIRTRIIDYRRENDIHDQYLSIEYTPRTGKNKGTVYEQFYKDDGCNLFVWLRDTSEIIDGELYKKDLQGTYWDMNAWMKNLTKEGSVEFGNGKKPEQLIRQIFEMTTKPGDWVLDSFLGSGTTAAVATKMARKWVGIELGDHAYTHCKVRLDRVVNGEDAGGITKAVNWEGGSGYHFYELAPSLLIKNERLPIYQINPEYTFDMLCEAICKIEGFKYKPDGVYHGYSSENRFIHITKEFVNGEYIRSIATTLGENQSLLIYSTKVQSDLRLLDNIEVKRIPKDLLDKCTFESEVL
;
A
#
# COMPACT_ATOMS: atom_id res chain seq x y z
N ALA A 1 -3.03 3.63 -24.98
CA ALA A 1 -4.17 2.93 -25.60
C ALA A 1 -3.91 1.41 -25.70
N TYR A 2 -2.84 0.96 -26.36
CA TYR A 2 -2.58 -0.48 -26.57
C TYR A 2 -2.45 -1.29 -25.28
N LEU A 3 -1.73 -0.78 -24.26
CA LEU A 3 -1.58 -1.47 -22.99
C LEU A 3 -2.94 -1.69 -22.30
N LYS A 4 -3.85 -0.71 -22.38
CA LYS A 4 -5.19 -0.88 -21.79
C LYS A 4 -5.99 -1.98 -22.51
N VAL A 5 -5.90 -2.06 -23.82
CA VAL A 5 -6.58 -3.11 -24.60
C VAL A 5 -6.03 -4.48 -24.20
N LEU A 6 -4.71 -4.64 -24.12
CA LEU A 6 -4.08 -5.87 -23.65
C LEU A 6 -4.51 -6.24 -22.22
N CYS A 7 -4.55 -5.26 -21.31
CA CYS A 7 -5.02 -5.51 -19.95
C CYS A 7 -6.52 -5.89 -19.92
N ASP A 8 -7.34 -5.30 -20.78
CA ASP A 8 -8.76 -5.69 -20.92
C ASP A 8 -8.91 -7.15 -21.39
N GLU A 9 -8.03 -7.62 -22.27
CA GLU A 9 -8.02 -9.01 -22.73
C GLU A 9 -7.54 -9.98 -21.63
N VAL A 10 -6.48 -9.63 -20.90
CA VAL A 10 -5.89 -10.49 -19.87
C VAL A 10 -6.76 -10.54 -18.59
N PHE A 11 -7.19 -9.39 -18.10
CA PHE A 11 -7.88 -9.28 -16.82
C PHE A 11 -9.41 -9.23 -16.94
N GLY A 12 -9.91 -9.03 -18.15
CA GLY A 12 -11.33 -8.76 -18.40
C GLY A 12 -11.70 -7.29 -18.21
N ARG A 13 -12.44 -6.72 -19.18
CA ARG A 13 -12.87 -5.32 -19.18
C ARG A 13 -13.69 -4.93 -17.95
N GLY A 14 -14.50 -5.86 -17.42
CA GLY A 14 -15.31 -5.65 -16.21
C GLY A 14 -14.48 -5.49 -14.92
N ASN A 15 -13.23 -5.88 -14.95
CA ASN A 15 -12.31 -5.81 -13.83
C ASN A 15 -11.43 -4.53 -13.85
N PHE A 16 -11.62 -3.66 -14.84
CA PHE A 16 -11.00 -2.34 -14.87
C PHE A 16 -11.54 -1.48 -13.73
N VAL A 17 -10.64 -0.99 -12.87
CA VAL A 17 -10.98 -0.15 -11.72
C VAL A 17 -10.82 1.32 -12.06
N ASN A 18 -9.62 1.73 -12.47
CA ASN A 18 -9.35 3.15 -12.74
C ASN A 18 -8.08 3.35 -13.58
N MET A 19 -7.93 4.57 -14.10
CA MET A 19 -6.71 5.07 -14.70
C MET A 19 -6.29 6.37 -14.01
N ILE A 20 -5.07 6.41 -13.51
CA ILE A 20 -4.50 7.58 -12.83
C ILE A 20 -3.48 8.23 -13.76
N SER A 21 -3.60 9.55 -13.95
CA SER A 21 -2.62 10.38 -14.63
C SER A 21 -1.63 10.92 -13.61
N VAL A 22 -0.35 10.63 -13.78
CA VAL A 22 0.71 11.02 -12.85
C VAL A 22 1.61 12.06 -13.51
N ASN A 23 1.63 13.27 -12.97
CA ASN A 23 2.56 14.30 -13.40
C ASN A 23 3.94 14.03 -12.79
N MET A 24 4.92 13.70 -13.63
CA MET A 24 6.28 13.37 -13.21
C MET A 24 7.26 14.54 -13.34
N LYS A 25 6.95 15.56 -14.14
CA LYS A 25 7.82 16.72 -14.32
C LYS A 25 7.06 17.93 -14.86
N ASN A 26 7.45 19.10 -14.39
CA ASN A 26 7.00 20.34 -15.01
C ASN A 26 7.80 20.59 -16.30
N ILE A 27 7.10 20.98 -17.34
CA ILE A 27 7.72 21.45 -18.57
C ILE A 27 8.00 22.95 -18.36
N ALA A 28 9.09 23.26 -17.66
CA ALA A 28 9.53 24.63 -17.48
C ALA A 28 10.83 24.87 -18.25
N GLY A 29 10.85 25.94 -19.04
CA GLY A 29 12.05 26.50 -19.62
C GLY A 29 12.42 26.06 -21.03
N ALA A 30 13.06 26.99 -21.74
CA ALA A 30 13.49 26.92 -23.12
C ALA A 30 14.75 26.08 -23.35
N SER A 31 15.21 25.28 -22.43
CA SER A 31 16.40 24.45 -22.61
C SER A 31 16.06 23.15 -23.34
N GLY A 32 16.33 23.11 -24.58
CA GLY A 32 16.09 21.99 -25.49
C GLY A 32 15.19 22.38 -26.64
N GLY A 33 15.53 23.50 -27.28
CA GLY A 33 14.89 23.96 -28.50
C GLY A 33 15.14 22.96 -29.62
N GLY A 34 14.18 22.14 -29.88
CA GLY A 34 13.90 21.57 -31.16
C GLY A 34 12.44 21.86 -31.40
N GLU A 35 12.10 22.34 -32.58
CA GLU A 35 10.72 22.37 -33.05
C GLU A 35 10.21 20.92 -33.12
N ASP A 36 9.78 20.39 -31.97
CA ASP A 36 9.20 19.05 -31.92
C ASP A 36 7.73 19.17 -32.37
N LYS A 37 7.37 18.40 -33.36
CA LYS A 37 5.97 18.30 -33.84
C LYS A 37 5.04 17.72 -32.78
N ARG A 38 5.54 17.29 -31.64
CA ARG A 38 4.78 16.67 -30.55
C ARG A 38 4.89 17.48 -29.28
N LEU A 39 3.81 17.49 -28.52
CA LEU A 39 3.84 18.04 -27.16
C LEU A 39 4.78 17.20 -26.28
N LYS A 40 5.55 17.87 -25.43
CA LYS A 40 6.46 17.21 -24.47
C LYS A 40 5.66 16.37 -23.48
N LYS A 41 6.08 15.12 -23.29
CA LYS A 41 5.46 14.20 -22.31
C LYS A 41 5.86 14.60 -20.89
N ASN A 42 4.88 14.92 -20.05
CA ASN A 42 5.06 15.22 -18.63
C ASN A 42 4.29 14.26 -17.72
N CYS A 43 3.36 13.49 -18.26
CA CYS A 43 2.53 12.56 -17.52
C CYS A 43 2.86 11.12 -17.87
N GLU A 44 2.70 10.26 -16.87
CA GLU A 44 2.62 8.81 -17.00
C GLU A 44 1.24 8.32 -16.53
N TYR A 45 0.93 7.07 -16.81
CA TYR A 45 -0.39 6.51 -16.49
C TYR A 45 -0.25 5.25 -15.65
N ILE A 46 -1.12 5.11 -14.64
CA ILE A 46 -1.29 3.88 -13.89
C ILE A 46 -2.66 3.32 -14.27
N LEU A 47 -2.67 2.08 -14.77
CA LEU A 47 -3.88 1.32 -15.01
C LEU A 47 -4.12 0.40 -13.81
N ILE A 48 -5.32 0.42 -13.25
CA ILE A 48 -5.70 -0.38 -12.10
C ILE A 48 -6.76 -1.38 -12.53
N TYR A 49 -6.46 -2.66 -12.29
CA TYR A 49 -7.35 -3.78 -12.50
C TYR A 49 -7.47 -4.61 -11.23
N ALA A 50 -8.64 -5.15 -10.99
CA ALA A 50 -8.84 -6.21 -9.99
C ALA A 50 -8.78 -7.58 -10.69
N LYS A 51 -8.44 -8.63 -9.97
CA LYS A 51 -8.64 -10.00 -10.47
C LYS A 51 -10.14 -10.32 -10.55
N ASP A 52 -10.89 -9.83 -9.56
CA ASP A 52 -12.36 -9.86 -9.51
C ASP A 52 -12.84 -8.56 -8.86
N TYR A 53 -13.47 -7.70 -9.66
CA TYR A 53 -13.95 -6.39 -9.20
C TYR A 53 -15.04 -6.53 -8.11
N THR A 54 -15.83 -7.58 -8.14
CA THR A 54 -16.92 -7.79 -7.17
C THR A 54 -16.43 -8.07 -5.76
N LEU A 55 -15.21 -8.60 -5.65
CA LEU A 55 -14.53 -8.92 -4.37
C LEU A 55 -13.57 -7.82 -3.91
N LEU A 56 -13.39 -6.76 -4.72
CA LEU A 56 -12.46 -5.69 -4.38
C LEU A 56 -12.97 -4.92 -3.15
N PRO A 57 -12.18 -4.82 -2.07
CA PRO A 57 -12.54 -3.99 -0.94
C PRO A 57 -12.48 -2.51 -1.32
N LEU A 58 -13.14 -1.65 -0.54
CA LEU A 58 -13.01 -0.21 -0.72
C LEU A 58 -11.54 0.20 -0.55
N PHE A 59 -11.03 0.97 -1.50
CA PHE A 59 -9.70 1.55 -1.37
C PHE A 59 -9.64 2.50 -0.17
N ASN A 60 -8.54 2.42 0.57
CA ASN A 60 -8.17 3.52 1.44
C ASN A 60 -7.72 4.66 0.53
N GLY A 61 -8.63 5.58 0.23
CA GLY A 61 -8.34 6.68 -0.68
C GLY A 61 -7.10 7.44 -0.21
N PRO A 62 -6.14 7.72 -1.10
CA PRO A 62 -5.08 8.65 -0.76
C PRO A 62 -5.70 10.02 -0.49
N TYR A 63 -5.27 10.66 0.58
CA TYR A 63 -5.69 12.00 0.95
C TYR A 63 -4.57 12.99 0.69
N VAL A 64 -4.96 14.16 0.22
CA VAL A 64 -4.07 15.33 0.17
C VAL A 64 -4.39 16.18 1.39
N TYR A 65 -3.35 16.49 2.15
CA TYR A 65 -3.42 17.37 3.30
C TYR A 65 -2.84 18.73 2.93
N THR A 66 -3.66 19.76 3.00
CA THR A 66 -3.22 21.14 2.79
C THR A 66 -3.36 21.88 4.11
N GLU A 67 -2.29 22.51 4.59
CA GLU A 67 -2.35 23.31 5.81
C GLU A 67 -3.39 24.41 5.65
N MET A 68 -4.29 24.53 6.64
CA MET A 68 -5.51 25.32 6.49
C MET A 68 -5.23 26.81 6.41
N SER A 69 -4.25 27.32 7.15
CA SER A 69 -3.95 28.75 7.13
C SER A 69 -3.32 29.18 5.79
N GLU A 70 -2.55 28.31 5.16
CA GLU A 70 -1.99 28.54 3.82
C GLU A 70 -3.07 28.53 2.74
N LEU A 71 -3.98 27.57 2.82
CA LEU A 71 -5.12 27.49 1.91
C LEU A 71 -6.01 28.74 2.00
N ILE A 72 -6.28 29.20 3.23
CA ILE A 72 -7.09 30.40 3.47
C ILE A 72 -6.38 31.63 2.90
N GLN A 73 -5.07 31.76 3.14
CA GLN A 73 -4.29 32.87 2.60
C GLN A 73 -4.33 32.87 1.07
N GLN A 74 -4.16 31.71 0.44
CA GLN A 74 -4.28 31.59 -1.01
C GLN A 74 -5.66 32.04 -1.53
N TYR A 75 -6.75 31.63 -0.86
CA TYR A 75 -8.10 32.07 -1.23
C TYR A 75 -8.29 33.58 -1.10
N LEU A 76 -7.73 34.18 -0.06
CA LEU A 76 -7.80 35.64 0.14
C LEU A 76 -6.99 36.37 -0.94
N ASP A 77 -5.81 35.90 -1.28
CA ASP A 77 -4.93 36.47 -2.31
C ASP A 77 -5.56 36.40 -3.71
N GLU A 78 -6.30 35.31 -3.97
CA GLU A 78 -7.06 35.10 -5.20
C GLU A 78 -8.41 35.84 -5.22
N GLY A 79 -8.76 36.58 -4.17
CA GLY A 79 -10.03 37.29 -4.04
C GLY A 79 -11.25 36.38 -3.92
N LYS A 80 -11.05 35.13 -3.55
CA LYS A 80 -12.12 34.16 -3.33
C LYS A 80 -12.81 34.35 -1.98
N SER A 81 -14.13 34.15 -1.93
CA SER A 81 -14.93 34.24 -0.71
C SER A 81 -14.58 33.11 0.26
N TRP A 82 -14.21 33.47 1.49
CA TRP A 82 -14.03 32.57 2.60
C TRP A 82 -15.12 32.71 3.65
N LYS A 83 -15.78 31.63 4.04
CA LYS A 83 -17.00 31.67 4.88
C LYS A 83 -16.74 31.52 6.38
N TYR A 84 -15.60 30.95 6.78
CA TYR A 84 -15.25 30.73 8.18
C TYR A 84 -14.49 31.94 8.72
N THR A 85 -15.23 32.95 9.13
CA THR A 85 -14.68 34.28 9.48
C THR A 85 -14.87 34.65 10.96
N SER A 86 -15.55 33.82 11.75
CA SER A 86 -15.86 34.08 13.16
C SER A 86 -15.09 33.13 14.08
N VAL A 87 -14.67 33.62 15.24
CA VAL A 87 -13.99 32.84 16.28
C VAL A 87 -14.83 32.87 17.54
N LEU A 88 -15.04 31.71 18.18
CA LEU A 88 -15.59 31.62 19.51
C LEU A 88 -14.45 31.84 20.53
N VAL A 89 -14.37 33.05 21.07
CA VAL A 89 -13.32 33.45 22.04
C VAL A 89 -13.62 32.93 23.42
N ASN A 90 -14.89 33.00 23.84
CA ASN A 90 -15.36 32.44 25.10
C ASN A 90 -16.69 31.73 24.88
N PRO A 91 -16.80 30.41 25.20
CA PRO A 91 -18.04 29.67 25.03
C PRO A 91 -19.13 30.03 26.06
N GLY A 92 -18.82 30.89 27.04
CA GLY A 92 -19.73 31.28 28.10
C GLY A 92 -20.00 30.15 29.10
N LYS A 93 -20.77 30.50 30.14
CA LYS A 93 -21.23 29.53 31.14
C LYS A 93 -22.33 28.66 30.55
N LYS A 94 -22.23 27.35 30.76
CA LYS A 94 -23.19 26.33 30.32
C LYS A 94 -24.21 26.06 31.42
N GLU A 95 -25.47 26.31 31.13
CA GLU A 95 -26.56 26.09 32.10
C GLU A 95 -27.60 25.16 31.47
N TYR A 96 -27.86 24.02 32.10
CA TYR A 96 -28.87 23.07 31.64
C TYR A 96 -30.26 23.65 31.82
N ILE A 97 -31.07 23.59 30.74
CA ILE A 97 -32.44 24.14 30.74
C ILE A 97 -33.49 23.09 30.35
N GLY A 98 -33.09 21.84 30.12
CA GLY A 98 -33.99 20.73 29.85
C GLY A 98 -33.53 19.88 28.70
N SER A 99 -34.41 18.99 28.24
CA SER A 99 -34.10 18.08 27.12
C SER A 99 -35.29 17.91 26.18
N THR A 100 -34.98 17.50 24.93
CA THR A 100 -35.94 17.02 23.92
C THR A 100 -35.42 15.72 23.36
N ALA A 101 -36.09 15.15 22.34
CA ALA A 101 -35.68 13.89 21.74
C ALA A 101 -35.49 14.01 20.23
N ASP A 102 -34.59 13.18 19.68
CA ASP A 102 -34.45 13.00 18.26
C ASP A 102 -35.64 12.20 17.66
N GLY A 103 -35.63 11.97 16.34
CA GLY A 103 -36.72 11.28 15.65
C GLY A 103 -36.91 9.79 16.02
N VAL A 104 -36.06 9.22 16.88
CA VAL A 104 -36.12 7.82 17.36
C VAL A 104 -36.17 7.74 18.90
N GLY A 105 -36.28 8.89 19.58
CA GLY A 105 -36.42 8.94 21.03
C GLY A 105 -35.12 9.10 21.84
N ASN A 106 -33.94 9.28 21.19
CA ASN A 106 -32.72 9.55 21.94
C ASN A 106 -32.71 10.97 22.53
N GLU A 107 -32.24 11.10 23.74
CA GLU A 107 -32.20 12.38 24.45
C GLU A 107 -31.26 13.39 23.76
N ILE A 108 -31.73 14.64 23.68
CA ILE A 108 -30.97 15.83 23.30
C ILE A 108 -31.03 16.80 24.50
N LYS A 109 -29.91 16.95 25.19
CA LYS A 109 -29.81 17.90 26.30
C LYS A 109 -29.62 19.31 25.76
N VAL A 110 -30.39 20.26 26.30
CA VAL A 110 -30.37 21.67 25.88
C VAL A 110 -29.81 22.53 26.98
N TYR A 111 -28.88 23.43 26.56
CA TYR A 111 -28.19 24.31 27.49
C TYR A 111 -28.27 25.76 27.00
N ARG A 112 -28.51 26.68 27.93
CA ARG A 112 -28.28 28.11 27.73
C ARG A 112 -26.79 28.42 27.83
N ARG A 113 -26.32 29.35 27.01
CA ARG A 113 -24.94 29.84 27.03
C ARG A 113 -24.89 31.31 27.41
N VAL A 114 -24.42 31.63 28.62
CA VAL A 114 -24.40 32.99 29.17
C VAL A 114 -22.98 33.56 29.07
N GLY A 115 -22.87 34.77 28.53
CA GLY A 115 -21.59 35.47 28.41
C GLY A 115 -20.71 34.98 27.25
N VAL A 116 -21.31 34.45 26.21
CA VAL A 116 -20.58 34.04 24.98
C VAL A 116 -19.93 35.25 24.33
N GLN A 117 -18.65 35.09 23.94
CA GLN A 117 -17.91 36.10 23.20
C GLN A 117 -17.45 35.56 21.88
N THR A 118 -17.84 36.22 20.81
CA THR A 118 -17.39 35.93 19.44
C THR A 118 -16.76 37.17 18.83
N MET A 119 -15.74 36.99 17.98
CA MET A 119 -15.09 38.04 17.21
C MET A 119 -14.89 37.57 15.77
N SER A 120 -14.72 38.52 14.85
CA SER A 120 -14.16 38.11 13.54
C SER A 120 -12.68 37.74 13.68
N VAL A 121 -12.20 36.86 12.79
CA VAL A 121 -10.76 36.49 12.77
C VAL A 121 -9.89 37.73 12.63
N ASN A 122 -10.27 38.69 11.77
CA ASN A 122 -9.52 39.91 11.55
C ASN A 122 -9.49 40.82 12.80
N GLN A 123 -10.60 40.92 13.56
CA GLN A 123 -10.62 41.67 14.82
C GLN A 123 -9.73 41.01 15.87
N LEU A 124 -9.75 39.69 15.96
CA LEU A 124 -8.92 38.94 16.90
C LEU A 124 -7.42 39.06 16.50
N ALA A 125 -7.10 38.92 15.23
CA ALA A 125 -5.75 39.13 14.71
C ALA A 125 -5.19 40.50 15.08
N LYS A 126 -5.97 41.55 14.85
CA LYS A 126 -5.59 42.92 15.23
C LYS A 126 -5.40 43.08 16.74
N LYS A 127 -6.28 42.49 17.53
CA LYS A 127 -6.21 42.55 19.00
C LYS A 127 -4.95 41.88 19.55
N GLU A 128 -4.52 40.77 18.90
CA GLU A 128 -3.36 39.96 19.34
C GLU A 128 -2.06 40.34 18.61
N GLY A 129 -2.07 41.28 17.70
CA GLY A 129 -0.88 41.67 16.92
C GLY A 129 -0.41 40.57 15.94
N LEU A 130 -1.34 39.74 15.46
CA LEU A 130 -1.07 38.64 14.53
C LEU A 130 -1.44 39.04 13.08
N THR A 131 -0.83 38.32 12.12
CA THR A 131 -1.37 38.28 10.77
C THR A 131 -2.68 37.49 10.73
N THR A 132 -3.50 37.69 9.70
CA THR A 132 -4.72 36.87 9.51
C THR A 132 -4.39 35.39 9.40
N LYS A 133 -3.31 35.04 8.71
CA LYS A 133 -2.79 33.66 8.57
C LYS A 133 -2.45 33.08 9.96
N ASP A 134 -1.69 33.78 10.78
CA ASP A 134 -1.30 33.30 12.10
C ASP A 134 -2.48 33.18 13.06
N ALA A 135 -3.49 34.06 12.94
CA ALA A 135 -4.73 33.96 13.70
C ALA A 135 -5.52 32.69 13.33
N TYR A 136 -5.61 32.33 12.04
CA TYR A 136 -6.21 31.06 11.62
C TYR A 136 -5.41 29.86 12.15
N ARG A 137 -4.09 29.91 12.11
CA ARG A 137 -3.23 28.83 12.63
C ARG A 137 -3.46 28.64 14.15
N LYS A 138 -3.45 29.73 14.92
CA LYS A 138 -3.56 29.70 16.38
C LYS A 138 -4.96 29.33 16.87
N HIS A 139 -5.99 29.89 16.24
CA HIS A 139 -7.39 29.82 16.73
C HIS A 139 -8.29 28.94 15.84
N GLY A 140 -7.76 28.25 14.84
CA GLY A 140 -8.50 27.52 13.83
C GLY A 140 -9.54 26.52 14.38
N ILE A 141 -9.24 25.86 15.49
CA ILE A 141 -10.17 24.93 16.17
C ILE A 141 -11.45 25.62 16.68
N ASN A 142 -11.39 26.91 16.95
CA ASN A 142 -12.52 27.71 17.44
C ASN A 142 -13.12 28.61 16.36
N VAL A 143 -12.61 28.51 15.14
CA VAL A 143 -13.17 29.22 13.99
C VAL A 143 -14.43 28.54 13.50
N PHE A 144 -15.47 29.31 13.21
CA PHE A 144 -16.75 28.81 12.73
C PHE A 144 -17.41 29.76 11.73
N ARG A 145 -18.42 29.23 11.07
CA ARG A 145 -19.42 29.99 10.33
C ARG A 145 -20.80 29.63 10.83
N THR A 146 -21.78 30.51 10.70
CA THR A 146 -23.17 30.18 10.97
C THR A 146 -23.92 29.78 9.71
N THR A 147 -24.90 28.91 9.86
CA THR A 147 -25.76 28.45 8.76
C THR A 147 -27.16 28.10 9.28
N ASN A 148 -28.16 28.30 8.44
CA ASN A 148 -29.53 27.86 8.69
C ASN A 148 -29.81 26.46 8.11
N ALA A 149 -28.83 25.55 8.20
CA ALA A 149 -28.90 24.19 7.66
C ALA A 149 -30.22 23.49 8.05
N GLN A 150 -30.89 22.91 7.06
CA GLN A 150 -32.13 22.15 7.24
C GLN A 150 -31.80 20.75 7.78
N THR A 151 -31.74 20.63 9.10
CA THR A 151 -31.50 19.33 9.78
C THR A 151 -32.63 19.01 10.74
N SER A 152 -32.97 17.74 10.91
CA SER A 152 -34.01 17.30 11.85
C SER A 152 -33.70 17.72 13.30
N ILE A 153 -32.45 17.72 13.70
CA ILE A 153 -32.02 18.16 15.03
C ILE A 153 -32.28 19.65 15.21
N ARG A 154 -31.89 20.51 14.25
CA ARG A 154 -32.15 21.94 14.32
C ARG A 154 -33.65 22.24 14.42
N THR A 155 -34.49 21.56 13.65
CA THR A 155 -35.97 21.73 13.72
C THR A 155 -36.45 21.42 15.13
N ARG A 156 -36.00 20.33 15.77
CA ARG A 156 -36.35 20.00 17.16
C ARG A 156 -35.97 21.10 18.16
N ILE A 157 -34.80 21.74 17.96
CA ILE A 157 -34.36 22.81 18.81
C ILE A 157 -35.19 24.09 18.62
N ILE A 158 -35.61 24.39 17.40
CA ILE A 158 -36.53 25.51 17.10
C ILE A 158 -37.87 25.27 17.76
N ASP A 159 -38.43 24.06 17.67
CA ASP A 159 -39.71 23.71 18.31
C ASP A 159 -39.58 23.76 19.81
N TYR A 160 -38.52 23.20 20.42
CA TYR A 160 -38.24 23.27 21.83
C TYR A 160 -38.15 24.71 22.38
N ARG A 161 -37.45 25.63 21.65
CA ARG A 161 -37.40 27.05 21.99
C ARG A 161 -38.77 27.68 22.03
N ARG A 162 -39.59 27.41 21.02
CA ARG A 162 -40.94 27.96 20.89
C ARG A 162 -41.86 27.47 22.01
N GLU A 163 -41.83 26.18 22.31
CA GLU A 163 -42.65 25.55 23.34
C GLU A 163 -42.32 26.01 24.76
N ASN A 164 -41.05 26.41 25.01
CA ASN A 164 -40.56 26.81 26.30
C ASN A 164 -40.27 28.32 26.44
N ASP A 165 -40.66 29.13 25.46
CA ASP A 165 -40.49 30.59 25.41
C ASP A 165 -39.03 31.05 25.69
N ILE A 166 -38.07 30.40 24.97
CA ILE A 166 -36.64 30.62 25.14
C ILE A 166 -36.14 31.63 24.11
N HIS A 167 -35.65 32.80 24.55
CA HIS A 167 -35.14 33.88 23.69
C HIS A 167 -33.64 34.14 23.84
N ASP A 168 -32.91 33.22 24.44
CA ASP A 168 -31.47 33.35 24.62
C ASP A 168 -30.74 33.44 23.26
N GLN A 169 -29.78 34.39 23.18
CA GLN A 169 -28.97 34.57 21.95
C GLN A 169 -28.17 33.34 21.57
N TYR A 170 -27.69 32.57 22.56
CA TYR A 170 -26.87 31.39 22.34
C TYR A 170 -27.40 30.19 23.13
N LEU A 171 -27.56 29.08 22.42
CA LEU A 171 -27.84 27.76 22.98
C LEU A 171 -26.75 26.79 22.58
N SER A 172 -26.56 25.74 23.37
CA SER A 172 -25.86 24.53 22.89
C SER A 172 -26.66 23.30 23.25
N ILE A 173 -26.44 22.23 22.50
CA ILE A 173 -27.05 20.92 22.76
C ILE A 173 -25.97 19.86 22.85
N GLU A 174 -26.24 18.84 23.64
CA GLU A 174 -25.46 17.60 23.64
C GLU A 174 -26.34 16.44 23.19
N TYR A 175 -25.87 15.67 22.21
CA TYR A 175 -26.55 14.50 21.74
C TYR A 175 -25.53 13.53 21.10
N THR A 176 -25.95 12.29 20.83
CA THR A 176 -25.11 11.28 20.18
C THR A 176 -25.54 11.11 18.73
N PRO A 177 -24.76 11.60 17.74
CA PRO A 177 -25.08 11.46 16.33
C PRO A 177 -25.12 9.98 15.90
N ARG A 178 -26.08 9.63 15.06
CA ARG A 178 -26.25 8.28 14.48
C ARG A 178 -25.46 8.07 13.18
N THR A 179 -25.05 9.15 12.55
CA THR A 179 -24.32 9.16 11.27
C THR A 179 -23.25 10.23 11.27
N GLY A 180 -22.35 10.18 10.31
CA GLY A 180 -21.29 11.17 10.13
C GLY A 180 -20.06 10.94 11.02
N LYS A 181 -19.16 11.91 11.01
CA LYS A 181 -17.82 11.86 11.66
C LYS A 181 -17.92 11.57 13.17
N ASN A 182 -18.94 12.11 13.84
CA ASN A 182 -19.13 12.00 15.30
C ASN A 182 -20.11 10.88 15.70
N LYS A 183 -20.38 9.90 14.82
CA LYS A 183 -21.29 8.81 15.11
C LYS A 183 -20.92 8.06 16.41
N GLY A 184 -21.90 7.89 17.30
CA GLY A 184 -21.72 7.11 18.52
C GLY A 184 -20.97 7.82 19.65
N THR A 185 -20.54 9.07 19.47
CA THR A 185 -19.89 9.89 20.52
C THR A 185 -20.74 11.09 20.87
N VAL A 186 -20.72 11.49 22.15
CA VAL A 186 -21.45 12.70 22.57
C VAL A 186 -20.83 13.90 21.87
N TYR A 187 -21.67 14.65 21.17
CA TYR A 187 -21.26 15.81 20.37
C TYR A 187 -22.02 17.05 20.81
N GLU A 188 -21.30 18.17 21.01
CA GLU A 188 -21.90 19.44 21.37
C GLU A 188 -22.03 20.33 20.12
N GLN A 189 -23.26 20.81 19.88
CA GLN A 189 -23.56 21.78 18.82
C GLN A 189 -23.98 23.13 19.41
N PHE A 190 -23.52 24.23 18.80
CA PHE A 190 -23.88 25.59 19.19
C PHE A 190 -24.87 26.19 18.19
N TYR A 191 -25.79 26.97 18.70
CA TYR A 191 -26.80 27.69 17.94
C TYR A 191 -26.84 29.15 18.36
N LYS A 192 -27.12 30.02 17.40
CA LYS A 192 -27.22 31.44 17.59
C LYS A 192 -28.59 31.95 17.12
N ASP A 193 -29.13 32.94 17.89
CA ASP A 193 -30.36 33.67 17.63
C ASP A 193 -31.62 32.79 17.57
N ASP A 194 -32.79 33.38 17.51
CA ASP A 194 -34.09 32.67 17.48
C ASP A 194 -34.26 31.71 16.33
N GLY A 195 -33.58 31.99 15.19
CA GLY A 195 -33.53 31.09 14.04
C GLY A 195 -32.68 29.86 14.26
N CYS A 196 -32.04 29.66 15.41
CA CYS A 196 -31.13 28.55 15.71
C CYS A 196 -30.11 28.35 14.59
N ASN A 197 -29.37 29.43 14.23
CA ASN A 197 -28.32 29.36 13.26
C ASN A 197 -27.17 28.49 13.81
N LEU A 198 -26.93 27.36 13.16
CA LEU A 198 -25.95 26.35 13.57
C LEU A 198 -24.53 26.86 13.39
N PHE A 199 -23.67 26.66 14.39
CA PHE A 199 -22.21 26.82 14.24
C PHE A 199 -21.66 25.61 13.49
N VAL A 200 -21.01 25.86 12.37
CA VAL A 200 -20.23 24.87 11.62
C VAL A 200 -18.77 25.20 11.84
N TRP A 201 -18.07 24.31 12.50
CA TRP A 201 -16.69 24.53 12.88
C TRP A 201 -15.72 24.22 11.74
N LEU A 202 -14.66 25.01 11.62
CA LEU A 202 -13.58 24.75 10.69
C LEU A 202 -12.91 23.38 10.99
N ARG A 203 -12.74 23.04 12.26
CA ARG A 203 -12.21 21.76 12.72
C ARG A 203 -13.02 20.53 12.27
N ASP A 204 -14.33 20.68 12.05
CA ASP A 204 -15.18 19.57 11.61
C ASP A 204 -14.94 19.19 10.14
N THR A 205 -14.47 20.16 9.35
CA THR A 205 -14.08 20.01 7.94
C THR A 205 -12.58 19.75 7.75
N SER A 206 -11.84 19.62 8.84
CA SER A 206 -10.38 19.55 8.87
C SER A 206 -9.91 18.34 9.68
N GLU A 207 -8.64 17.97 9.51
CA GLU A 207 -7.92 17.08 10.41
C GLU A 207 -6.94 17.90 11.26
N ILE A 208 -6.73 17.45 12.49
CA ILE A 208 -5.74 18.06 13.39
C ILE A 208 -4.51 17.19 13.37
N ILE A 209 -3.39 17.75 12.90
CA ILE A 209 -2.09 17.10 12.85
C ILE A 209 -1.11 18.00 13.61
N ASP A 210 -0.49 17.49 14.65
CA ASP A 210 0.45 18.23 15.51
C ASP A 210 -0.10 19.57 16.03
N GLY A 211 -1.42 19.61 16.28
CA GLY A 211 -2.12 20.81 16.80
C GLY A 211 -2.54 21.82 15.74
N GLU A 212 -2.18 21.62 14.47
CA GLU A 212 -2.58 22.46 13.35
C GLU A 212 -3.71 21.82 12.52
N LEU A 213 -4.48 22.67 11.84
CA LEU A 213 -5.58 22.22 10.99
C LEU A 213 -5.13 21.99 9.56
N TYR A 214 -5.50 20.85 9.04
CA TYR A 214 -5.29 20.48 7.64
C TYR A 214 -6.61 20.18 6.96
N LYS A 215 -6.79 20.72 5.76
CA LYS A 215 -7.85 20.28 4.86
C LYS A 215 -7.47 18.91 4.32
N LYS A 216 -8.38 17.97 4.47
CA LYS A 216 -8.25 16.60 3.95
C LYS A 216 -9.16 16.45 2.74
N ASP A 217 -8.57 16.38 1.57
CA ASP A 217 -9.28 16.12 0.33
C ASP A 217 -8.98 14.72 -0.17
N LEU A 218 -9.97 14.01 -0.71
CA LEU A 218 -9.74 12.78 -1.46
C LEU A 218 -8.95 13.12 -2.73
N GLN A 219 -7.84 12.44 -2.93
CA GLN A 219 -7.09 12.56 -4.17
C GLN A 219 -7.85 11.86 -5.30
N GLY A 220 -8.12 12.59 -6.37
CA GLY A 220 -8.72 12.03 -7.58
C GLY A 220 -7.71 11.28 -8.46
N THR A 221 -8.03 11.15 -9.73
CA THR A 221 -7.20 10.41 -10.71
C THR A 221 -6.04 11.22 -11.31
N TYR A 222 -5.76 12.40 -10.80
CA TYR A 222 -4.57 13.19 -11.15
C TYR A 222 -3.65 13.28 -9.94
N TRP A 223 -2.43 12.77 -10.08
CA TRP A 223 -1.42 12.79 -9.02
C TRP A 223 -0.21 13.61 -9.45
N ASP A 224 0.13 14.63 -8.68
CA ASP A 224 1.34 15.42 -8.92
C ASP A 224 2.52 14.90 -8.09
N MET A 225 3.49 14.27 -8.78
CA MET A 225 4.72 13.76 -8.19
C MET A 225 5.94 14.64 -8.50
N ASN A 226 5.75 15.78 -9.12
CA ASN A 226 6.86 16.63 -9.57
C ASN A 226 7.82 17.05 -8.45
N ALA A 227 7.30 17.35 -7.26
CA ALA A 227 8.13 17.70 -6.09
C ALA A 227 9.08 16.57 -5.67
N TRP A 228 8.64 15.32 -5.81
CA TRP A 228 9.38 14.10 -5.42
C TRP A 228 10.45 13.71 -6.43
N MET A 229 10.32 14.15 -7.68
CA MET A 229 11.31 13.86 -8.73
C MET A 229 12.66 14.56 -8.52
N LYS A 230 12.69 15.64 -7.74
CA LYS A 230 13.92 16.41 -7.51
C LYS A 230 15.00 15.67 -6.69
N ASN A 231 14.63 14.65 -5.95
CA ASN A 231 15.52 13.94 -5.03
C ASN A 231 15.65 12.43 -5.33
N LEU A 232 15.27 12.01 -6.53
CA LEU A 232 15.28 10.59 -6.92
C LEU A 232 16.64 9.91 -6.71
N THR A 233 17.74 10.58 -7.00
CA THR A 233 19.11 10.03 -6.82
C THR A 233 19.44 9.75 -5.36
N LYS A 234 18.82 10.46 -4.42
CA LYS A 234 19.02 10.25 -2.98
C LYS A 234 18.28 9.02 -2.45
N GLU A 235 17.27 8.53 -3.15
CA GLU A 235 16.53 7.34 -2.76
C GLU A 235 17.37 6.09 -3.04
N GLY A 236 17.75 5.35 -1.99
CA GLY A 236 18.61 4.17 -2.08
C GLY A 236 20.02 4.44 -2.59
N SER A 237 20.40 5.72 -2.83
CA SER A 237 21.70 6.15 -3.38
C SER A 237 22.11 5.40 -4.65
N VAL A 238 21.14 5.03 -5.49
CA VAL A 238 21.39 4.41 -6.81
C VAL A 238 20.90 5.35 -7.90
N GLU A 239 21.75 5.60 -8.88
CA GLU A 239 21.38 6.31 -10.10
C GLU A 239 20.83 5.32 -11.10
N PHE A 240 19.62 5.55 -11.53
CA PHE A 240 18.98 4.76 -12.57
C PHE A 240 18.47 5.73 -13.64
N GLY A 241 18.97 5.67 -14.81
CA GLY A 241 18.74 6.65 -15.87
C GLY A 241 17.29 7.08 -16.04
N ASN A 242 16.69 6.81 -17.17
CA ASN A 242 15.28 7.15 -17.39
C ASN A 242 14.37 6.03 -16.90
N GLY A 243 13.59 6.26 -15.84
CA GLY A 243 12.57 5.28 -15.43
C GLY A 243 12.40 5.04 -13.94
N LYS A 244 13.34 5.47 -13.09
CA LYS A 244 13.20 5.38 -11.63
C LYS A 244 11.93 6.12 -11.17
N LYS A 245 11.11 5.45 -10.38
CA LYS A 245 9.91 6.03 -9.79
C LYS A 245 10.20 6.49 -8.36
N PRO A 246 9.61 7.62 -7.92
CA PRO A 246 9.77 8.06 -6.54
C PRO A 246 9.09 7.08 -5.57
N GLU A 247 9.73 6.83 -4.44
CA GLU A 247 9.18 5.97 -3.39
C GLU A 247 7.80 6.44 -2.92
N GLN A 248 7.56 7.74 -2.90
CA GLN A 248 6.27 8.32 -2.54
C GLN A 248 5.13 7.85 -3.44
N LEU A 249 5.37 7.67 -4.75
CA LEU A 249 4.35 7.16 -5.67
C LEU A 249 3.95 5.72 -5.31
N ILE A 250 4.94 4.87 -5.06
CA ILE A 250 4.71 3.47 -4.68
C ILE A 250 4.06 3.38 -3.30
N ARG A 251 4.48 4.25 -2.37
CA ARG A 251 3.84 4.38 -1.05
C ARG A 251 2.34 4.66 -1.17
N GLN A 252 1.94 5.64 -1.97
CA GLN A 252 0.52 5.97 -2.16
C GLN A 252 -0.28 4.79 -2.74
N ILE A 253 0.31 4.07 -3.70
CA ILE A 253 -0.30 2.85 -4.25
C ILE A 253 -0.49 1.80 -3.14
N PHE A 254 0.52 1.58 -2.31
CA PHE A 254 0.46 0.57 -1.24
C PHE A 254 -0.50 0.95 -0.11
N GLU A 255 -0.54 2.21 0.29
CA GLU A 255 -1.51 2.71 1.29
C GLU A 255 -2.95 2.52 0.81
N MET A 256 -3.18 2.68 -0.51
CA MET A 256 -4.49 2.50 -1.13
C MET A 256 -4.90 1.04 -1.26
N THR A 257 -3.96 0.14 -1.57
CA THR A 257 -4.27 -1.22 -2.07
C THR A 257 -3.84 -2.35 -1.16
N THR A 258 -2.95 -2.11 -0.19
CA THR A 258 -2.34 -3.16 0.63
C THR A 258 -2.30 -2.80 2.12
N LYS A 259 -2.10 -3.82 2.96
CA LYS A 259 -1.86 -3.72 4.40
C LYS A 259 -0.47 -4.31 4.74
N PRO A 260 0.12 -3.98 5.90
CA PRO A 260 1.30 -4.68 6.39
C PRO A 260 1.11 -6.20 6.39
N GLY A 261 2.10 -6.92 5.88
CA GLY A 261 2.07 -8.38 5.72
C GLY A 261 1.52 -8.90 4.38
N ASP A 262 0.87 -8.06 3.57
CA ASP A 262 0.41 -8.44 2.23
C ASP A 262 1.58 -8.67 1.27
N TRP A 263 1.32 -9.46 0.22
CA TRP A 263 2.29 -9.74 -0.84
C TRP A 263 2.21 -8.73 -1.98
N VAL A 264 3.37 -8.31 -2.43
CA VAL A 264 3.58 -7.45 -3.61
C VAL A 264 4.47 -8.19 -4.60
N LEU A 265 4.06 -8.24 -5.86
CA LEU A 265 4.88 -8.74 -6.98
C LEU A 265 5.22 -7.58 -7.91
N ASP A 266 6.51 -7.43 -8.23
CA ASP A 266 6.99 -6.56 -9.31
C ASP A 266 7.83 -7.37 -10.28
N SER A 267 7.28 -7.64 -11.45
CA SER A 267 7.92 -8.45 -12.50
C SER A 267 8.93 -7.68 -13.36
N PHE A 268 9.09 -6.37 -13.13
CA PHE A 268 10.04 -5.49 -13.83
C PHE A 268 10.68 -4.53 -12.83
N LEU A 269 11.43 -5.08 -11.87
CA LEU A 269 11.86 -4.41 -10.64
C LEU A 269 12.75 -3.17 -10.89
N GLY A 270 13.50 -3.15 -12.00
CA GLY A 270 14.29 -2.02 -12.45
C GLY A 270 15.31 -1.54 -11.41
N SER A 271 15.04 -0.41 -10.76
CA SER A 271 15.90 0.16 -9.72
C SER A 271 15.60 -0.33 -8.32
N GLY A 272 14.68 -1.29 -8.13
CA GLY A 272 14.31 -1.83 -6.82
C GLY A 272 13.39 -0.94 -5.99
N THR A 273 12.72 0.06 -6.58
CA THR A 273 11.88 1.00 -5.81
C THR A 273 10.74 0.29 -5.09
N THR A 274 10.03 -0.60 -5.80
CA THR A 274 8.88 -1.35 -5.25
C THR A 274 9.30 -2.19 -4.04
N ALA A 275 10.40 -2.94 -4.16
CA ALA A 275 10.92 -3.78 -3.08
C ALA A 275 11.39 -2.94 -1.87
N ALA A 276 12.07 -1.80 -2.12
CA ALA A 276 12.49 -0.88 -1.08
C ALA A 276 11.30 -0.34 -0.27
N VAL A 277 10.25 0.13 -0.97
CA VAL A 277 9.03 0.65 -0.32
C VAL A 277 8.28 -0.46 0.41
N ALA A 278 8.16 -1.66 -0.20
CA ALA A 278 7.52 -2.81 0.44
C ALA A 278 8.22 -3.19 1.74
N THR A 279 9.54 -3.23 1.75
CA THR A 279 10.35 -3.50 2.96
C THR A 279 10.10 -2.43 4.03
N LYS A 280 10.24 -1.13 3.70
CA LYS A 280 10.04 -0.01 4.62
C LYS A 280 8.62 0.06 5.20
N MET A 281 7.64 -0.49 4.48
CA MET A 281 6.22 -0.49 4.89
C MET A 281 5.74 -1.86 5.41
N ALA A 282 6.64 -2.79 5.70
CA ALA A 282 6.35 -4.13 6.22
C ALA A 282 5.41 -4.96 5.30
N ARG A 283 5.53 -4.83 3.98
CA ARG A 283 4.91 -5.73 3.01
C ARG A 283 5.89 -6.82 2.64
N LYS A 284 5.37 -8.02 2.34
CA LYS A 284 6.14 -9.10 1.71
C LYS A 284 6.25 -8.80 0.21
N TRP A 285 7.35 -9.18 -0.41
CA TRP A 285 7.50 -8.90 -1.83
C TRP A 285 8.26 -9.99 -2.57
N VAL A 286 7.97 -10.05 -3.86
CA VAL A 286 8.73 -10.78 -4.87
C VAL A 286 9.07 -9.79 -5.98
N GLY A 287 10.35 -9.66 -6.30
CA GLY A 287 10.82 -8.79 -7.38
C GLY A 287 11.56 -9.62 -8.42
N ILE A 288 11.32 -9.34 -9.70
CA ILE A 288 11.98 -10.00 -10.83
C ILE A 288 12.67 -8.93 -11.66
N GLU A 289 13.95 -9.15 -11.96
CA GLU A 289 14.73 -8.30 -12.86
C GLU A 289 15.62 -9.16 -13.75
N LEU A 290 15.48 -8.98 -15.06
CA LEU A 290 16.21 -9.78 -16.05
C LEU A 290 17.63 -9.27 -16.28
N GLY A 291 17.85 -7.96 -16.14
CA GLY A 291 19.11 -7.32 -16.47
C GLY A 291 20.08 -7.26 -15.30
N ASP A 292 21.30 -6.84 -15.57
CA ASP A 292 22.36 -6.62 -14.58
C ASP A 292 21.96 -5.63 -13.49
N HIS A 293 20.85 -4.92 -13.69
CA HIS A 293 20.25 -4.04 -12.69
C HIS A 293 19.87 -4.77 -11.40
N ALA A 294 19.60 -6.09 -11.47
CA ALA A 294 19.40 -6.92 -10.29
C ALA A 294 20.56 -6.79 -9.32
N TYR A 295 21.79 -6.83 -9.82
CA TYR A 295 23.02 -6.74 -9.02
C TYR A 295 23.47 -5.30 -8.75
N THR A 296 23.49 -4.49 -9.81
CA THR A 296 24.09 -3.15 -9.75
C THR A 296 23.20 -2.10 -9.09
N HIS A 297 21.88 -2.32 -9.07
CA HIS A 297 20.89 -1.37 -8.53
C HIS A 297 20.01 -1.99 -7.44
N CYS A 298 19.28 -3.07 -7.75
CA CYS A 298 18.32 -3.64 -6.79
C CYS A 298 19.02 -4.11 -5.53
N LYS A 299 20.02 -4.99 -5.67
CA LYS A 299 20.77 -5.53 -4.54
C LYS A 299 21.43 -4.43 -3.70
N VAL A 300 22.12 -3.49 -4.35
CA VAL A 300 22.80 -2.37 -3.67
C VAL A 300 21.82 -1.51 -2.88
N ARG A 301 20.67 -1.21 -3.46
CA ARG A 301 19.60 -0.45 -2.79
C ARG A 301 19.03 -1.22 -1.60
N LEU A 302 18.69 -2.49 -1.80
CA LEU A 302 18.06 -3.32 -0.78
C LEU A 302 18.99 -3.59 0.40
N ASP A 303 20.27 -3.82 0.16
CA ASP A 303 21.28 -3.96 1.23
C ASP A 303 21.28 -2.70 2.13
N ARG A 304 21.27 -1.50 1.56
CA ARG A 304 21.19 -0.23 2.31
C ARG A 304 19.87 -0.08 3.08
N VAL A 305 18.75 -0.44 2.45
CA VAL A 305 17.44 -0.38 3.12
C VAL A 305 17.40 -1.31 4.31
N VAL A 306 17.88 -2.55 4.16
CA VAL A 306 17.90 -3.56 5.23
C VAL A 306 18.80 -3.15 6.38
N ASN A 307 19.95 -2.54 6.07
CA ASN A 307 20.92 -2.05 7.07
C ASN A 307 20.51 -0.72 7.74
N GLY A 308 19.39 -0.08 7.30
CA GLY A 308 19.00 1.24 7.82
C GLY A 308 19.84 2.41 7.30
N GLU A 309 20.62 2.19 6.24
CA GLU A 309 21.55 3.19 5.65
C GLU A 309 20.90 4.09 4.60
N ASP A 310 19.67 3.76 4.17
CA ASP A 310 18.90 4.57 3.22
C ASP A 310 18.10 5.66 3.94
N ALA A 311 18.65 6.87 3.97
CA ALA A 311 17.97 8.05 4.54
C ALA A 311 17.00 8.72 3.57
N GLY A 312 16.91 8.25 2.31
CA GLY A 312 16.11 8.84 1.23
C GLY A 312 14.64 8.39 1.20
N GLY A 313 13.91 8.95 0.24
CA GLY A 313 12.53 8.54 -0.04
C GLY A 313 11.58 8.68 1.14
N ILE A 314 10.86 7.60 1.43
CA ILE A 314 9.85 7.56 2.50
C ILE A 314 10.40 7.21 3.89
N THR A 315 11.71 6.97 4.03
CA THR A 315 12.34 6.48 5.26
C THR A 315 11.88 7.21 6.52
N LYS A 316 11.97 8.54 6.52
CA LYS A 316 11.51 9.38 7.64
C LYS A 316 10.01 9.31 7.87
N ALA A 317 9.24 9.28 6.78
CA ALA A 317 7.77 9.32 6.84
C ALA A 317 7.14 8.04 7.40
N VAL A 318 7.89 6.92 7.36
CA VAL A 318 7.46 5.62 7.91
C VAL A 318 8.31 5.17 9.10
N ASN A 319 9.21 6.03 9.59
CA ASN A 319 10.13 5.77 10.71
C ASN A 319 10.92 4.47 10.52
N TRP A 320 11.46 4.25 9.31
CA TRP A 320 12.25 3.06 9.02
C TRP A 320 13.69 3.20 9.53
N GLU A 321 14.14 2.21 10.30
CA GLU A 321 15.48 2.17 10.92
C GLU A 321 16.31 0.94 10.49
N GLY A 322 15.79 0.13 9.56
CA GLY A 322 16.42 -1.12 9.14
C GLY A 322 15.89 -2.34 9.89
N GLY A 323 16.61 -3.45 9.83
CA GLY A 323 16.31 -4.66 10.60
C GLY A 323 15.40 -5.67 9.88
N SER A 324 15.42 -5.68 8.56
CA SER A 324 14.74 -6.67 7.72
C SER A 324 15.76 -7.54 6.96
N GLY A 325 15.29 -8.41 6.08
CA GLY A 325 16.12 -9.23 5.22
C GLY A 325 15.38 -9.63 3.94
N TYR A 326 16.13 -10.11 2.97
CA TYR A 326 15.58 -10.67 1.73
C TYR A 326 16.45 -11.83 1.24
N HIS A 327 15.89 -12.66 0.38
CA HIS A 327 16.63 -13.68 -0.36
C HIS A 327 16.87 -13.20 -1.78
N PHE A 328 18.09 -13.35 -2.25
CA PHE A 328 18.46 -13.10 -3.63
C PHE A 328 18.65 -14.43 -4.35
N TYR A 329 17.96 -14.63 -5.47
CA TYR A 329 18.00 -15.86 -6.24
C TYR A 329 18.41 -15.56 -7.67
N GLU A 330 19.17 -16.46 -8.25
CA GLU A 330 19.41 -16.51 -9.69
C GLU A 330 18.50 -17.58 -10.30
N LEU A 331 17.89 -17.24 -11.43
CA LEU A 331 17.09 -18.21 -12.17
C LEU A 331 18.03 -19.18 -12.90
N ALA A 332 17.99 -20.43 -12.45
CA ALA A 332 18.70 -21.50 -13.15
C ALA A 332 18.11 -21.73 -14.56
N PRO A 333 18.89 -22.25 -15.51
CA PRO A 333 18.35 -22.68 -16.80
C PRO A 333 17.27 -23.75 -16.61
N SER A 334 16.39 -23.93 -17.60
CA SER A 334 15.36 -24.98 -17.53
C SER A 334 15.99 -26.35 -17.32
N LEU A 335 15.52 -27.08 -16.30
CA LEU A 335 16.03 -28.42 -15.97
C LEU A 335 15.82 -29.41 -17.11
N LEU A 336 14.64 -29.32 -17.76
CA LEU A 336 14.26 -30.19 -18.86
C LEU A 336 14.10 -29.36 -20.14
N ILE A 337 14.70 -29.83 -21.22
CA ILE A 337 14.59 -29.25 -22.54
C ILE A 337 14.09 -30.28 -23.55
N LYS A 338 13.37 -29.84 -24.60
CA LYS A 338 12.99 -30.70 -25.71
C LYS A 338 14.25 -31.11 -26.46
N ASN A 339 14.37 -32.40 -26.80
CA ASN A 339 15.43 -32.86 -27.68
C ASN A 339 15.16 -32.35 -29.10
N GLU A 340 16.21 -31.84 -29.80
CA GLU A 340 16.07 -31.27 -31.14
C GLU A 340 15.65 -32.28 -32.21
N ARG A 341 15.95 -33.55 -32.00
CA ARG A 341 15.76 -34.63 -33.02
C ARG A 341 14.64 -35.60 -32.66
N LEU A 342 14.32 -35.73 -31.39
CA LEU A 342 13.35 -36.70 -30.90
C LEU A 342 12.26 -35.99 -30.10
N PRO A 343 11.00 -36.44 -30.16
CA PRO A 343 9.89 -35.84 -29.40
C PRO A 343 9.95 -36.26 -27.92
N ILE A 344 11.09 -36.07 -27.27
CA ILE A 344 11.32 -36.41 -25.88
C ILE A 344 11.96 -35.22 -25.14
N TYR A 345 11.78 -35.17 -23.86
CA TYR A 345 12.51 -34.25 -22.97
C TYR A 345 13.78 -34.92 -22.44
N GLN A 346 14.80 -34.12 -22.25
CA GLN A 346 16.09 -34.52 -21.68
C GLN A 346 16.53 -33.49 -20.63
N ILE A 347 17.42 -33.92 -19.74
CA ILE A 347 18.08 -32.98 -18.81
C ILE A 347 18.90 -31.99 -19.63
N ASN A 348 18.77 -30.70 -19.29
CA ASN A 348 19.56 -29.64 -19.93
C ASN A 348 21.06 -29.92 -19.71
N PRO A 349 21.87 -29.96 -20.78
CA PRO A 349 23.33 -30.21 -20.67
C PRO A 349 24.08 -29.17 -19.83
N GLU A 350 23.52 -27.99 -19.64
CA GLU A 350 24.11 -26.94 -18.77
C GLU A 350 24.05 -27.30 -17.28
N TYR A 351 23.25 -28.31 -16.89
CA TYR A 351 23.18 -28.72 -15.50
C TYR A 351 24.41 -29.56 -15.11
N THR A 352 25.15 -29.05 -14.14
CA THR A 352 26.12 -29.87 -13.41
C THR A 352 25.39 -30.93 -12.59
N PHE A 353 26.12 -31.95 -12.10
CA PHE A 353 25.49 -32.97 -11.27
C PHE A 353 24.93 -32.38 -9.94
N ASP A 354 25.64 -31.44 -9.34
CA ASP A 354 25.20 -30.79 -8.10
C ASP A 354 23.94 -29.94 -8.32
N MET A 355 23.86 -29.19 -9.43
CA MET A 355 22.65 -28.46 -9.82
C MET A 355 21.47 -29.41 -10.04
N LEU A 356 21.70 -30.56 -10.65
CA LEU A 356 20.66 -31.59 -10.84
C LEU A 356 20.18 -32.14 -9.48
N CYS A 357 21.09 -32.43 -8.57
CA CYS A 357 20.77 -32.89 -7.22
C CYS A 357 19.97 -31.86 -6.45
N GLU A 358 20.36 -30.60 -6.49
CA GLU A 358 19.64 -29.52 -5.83
C GLU A 358 18.24 -29.34 -6.44
N ALA A 359 18.11 -29.35 -7.76
CA ALA A 359 16.82 -29.24 -8.42
C ALA A 359 15.88 -30.39 -8.09
N ILE A 360 16.35 -31.63 -8.11
CA ILE A 360 15.54 -32.80 -7.72
C ILE A 360 15.12 -32.72 -6.25
N CYS A 361 16.02 -32.33 -5.36
CA CYS A 361 15.68 -32.13 -3.95
C CYS A 361 14.54 -31.11 -3.81
N LYS A 362 14.61 -29.98 -4.48
CA LYS A 362 13.56 -28.93 -4.43
C LYS A 362 12.22 -29.45 -4.99
N ILE A 363 12.23 -30.16 -6.11
CA ILE A 363 11.02 -30.72 -6.74
C ILE A 363 10.33 -31.73 -5.82
N GLU A 364 11.12 -32.55 -5.12
CA GLU A 364 10.61 -33.58 -4.20
C GLU A 364 10.34 -33.07 -2.79
N GLY A 365 10.59 -31.76 -2.51
CA GLY A 365 10.38 -31.17 -1.20
C GLY A 365 11.44 -31.53 -0.16
N PHE A 366 12.64 -31.91 -0.62
CA PHE A 366 13.79 -32.15 0.23
C PHE A 366 14.67 -30.91 0.35
N LYS A 367 15.26 -30.71 1.52
CA LYS A 367 16.31 -29.71 1.72
C LYS A 367 17.62 -30.25 1.16
N TYR A 368 18.18 -29.60 0.14
CA TYR A 368 19.49 -29.97 -0.40
C TYR A 368 20.59 -29.72 0.64
N LYS A 369 21.23 -30.78 1.07
CA LYS A 369 22.37 -30.76 1.99
C LYS A 369 23.12 -32.09 1.82
N PRO A 370 24.13 -32.14 0.94
CA PRO A 370 24.94 -33.32 0.72
C PRO A 370 25.65 -33.78 2.02
N ASP A 371 25.50 -35.04 2.36
CA ASP A 371 26.16 -35.67 3.49
C ASP A 371 26.39 -37.18 3.19
N GLY A 372 27.65 -37.58 2.97
CA GLY A 372 28.01 -38.91 2.56
C GLY A 372 27.33 -39.34 1.25
N VAL A 373 26.49 -40.37 1.31
CA VAL A 373 25.72 -40.83 0.12
C VAL A 373 24.42 -40.08 -0.11
N TYR A 374 23.97 -39.28 0.82
CA TYR A 374 22.72 -38.55 0.72
C TYR A 374 22.93 -37.17 0.13
N HIS A 375 21.97 -36.68 -0.69
CA HIS A 375 22.00 -35.35 -1.29
C HIS A 375 21.08 -34.37 -0.57
N GLY A 376 20.15 -34.89 0.27
CA GLY A 376 19.25 -34.06 1.05
C GLY A 376 18.34 -34.89 1.96
N TYR A 377 17.50 -34.16 2.71
CA TYR A 377 16.53 -34.71 3.64
C TYR A 377 15.23 -33.91 3.66
N SER A 378 14.09 -34.55 3.91
CA SER A 378 12.82 -33.90 4.14
C SER A 378 12.37 -33.92 5.60
N SER A 379 12.90 -34.88 6.38
CA SER A 379 12.72 -35.02 7.81
C SER A 379 13.93 -35.78 8.41
N GLU A 380 13.98 -35.96 9.71
CA GLU A 380 15.03 -36.72 10.40
C GLU A 380 15.14 -38.17 9.90
N ASN A 381 14.05 -38.70 9.33
CA ASN A 381 13.95 -40.10 8.91
C ASN A 381 13.76 -40.30 7.40
N ARG A 382 13.83 -39.27 6.58
CA ARG A 382 13.61 -39.38 5.13
C ARG A 382 14.69 -38.65 4.33
N PHE A 383 15.47 -39.43 3.57
CA PHE A 383 16.62 -38.98 2.80
C PHE A 383 16.41 -39.14 1.30
N ILE A 384 17.20 -38.44 0.50
CA ILE A 384 17.24 -38.60 -0.94
C ILE A 384 18.67 -38.83 -1.41
N HIS A 385 18.82 -39.81 -2.32
CA HIS A 385 20.04 -40.15 -3.02
C HIS A 385 19.85 -40.04 -4.53
N ILE A 386 20.75 -39.37 -5.21
CA ILE A 386 20.69 -39.13 -6.64
C ILE A 386 21.95 -39.66 -7.27
N THR A 387 21.84 -40.47 -8.34
CA THR A 387 23.02 -41.13 -8.93
C THR A 387 22.92 -41.24 -10.45
N LYS A 388 24.08 -41.29 -11.10
CA LYS A 388 24.21 -41.64 -12.54
C LYS A 388 24.53 -43.11 -12.75
N GLU A 389 24.79 -43.84 -11.65
CA GLU A 389 25.12 -45.25 -11.70
C GLU A 389 23.89 -46.11 -11.99
N PHE A 390 24.15 -47.36 -12.40
CA PHE A 390 23.09 -48.35 -12.66
C PHE A 390 22.54 -48.88 -11.33
N VAL A 391 21.29 -48.57 -11.03
CA VAL A 391 20.59 -49.00 -9.82
C VAL A 391 19.99 -50.40 -10.05
N ASN A 392 20.56 -51.40 -9.41
CA ASN A 392 20.08 -52.77 -9.37
C ASN A 392 19.88 -53.22 -7.92
N GLY A 393 19.50 -54.51 -7.71
CA GLY A 393 19.24 -55.04 -6.37
C GLY A 393 20.46 -55.06 -5.46
N GLU A 394 21.67 -55.16 -6.00
CA GLU A 394 22.92 -55.10 -5.23
C GLU A 394 23.20 -53.68 -4.76
N TYR A 395 23.05 -52.72 -5.65
CA TYR A 395 23.17 -51.30 -5.34
C TYR A 395 22.22 -50.89 -4.21
N ILE A 396 20.94 -51.31 -4.30
CA ILE A 396 19.96 -51.01 -3.26
C ILE A 396 20.34 -51.63 -1.92
N ARG A 397 20.76 -52.88 -1.89
CA ARG A 397 21.22 -53.52 -0.66
C ARG A 397 22.41 -52.79 -0.07
N SER A 398 23.36 -52.37 -0.88
CA SER A 398 24.54 -51.66 -0.43
C SER A 398 24.16 -50.30 0.21
N ILE A 399 23.31 -49.53 -0.44
CA ILE A 399 22.92 -48.22 0.10
C ILE A 399 21.98 -48.36 1.30
N ALA A 400 21.16 -49.42 1.35
CA ALA A 400 20.29 -49.71 2.48
C ALA A 400 21.05 -49.92 3.80
N THR A 401 22.30 -50.36 3.75
CA THR A 401 23.13 -50.53 4.95
C THR A 401 23.49 -49.21 5.63
N THR A 402 23.33 -48.09 4.93
CA THR A 402 23.59 -46.77 5.51
C THR A 402 22.37 -46.16 6.22
N LEU A 403 21.17 -46.83 6.09
CA LEU A 403 19.95 -46.38 6.75
C LEU A 403 19.87 -46.88 8.18
N GLY A 404 19.45 -46.04 9.10
CA GLY A 404 19.09 -46.41 10.45
C GLY A 404 17.70 -47.02 10.57
N GLU A 405 17.33 -47.46 11.76
CA GLU A 405 15.99 -47.95 12.06
C GLU A 405 14.94 -46.87 11.78
N ASN A 406 13.85 -47.24 11.12
CA ASN A 406 12.74 -46.35 10.73
C ASN A 406 13.11 -45.23 9.72
N GLN A 407 14.25 -45.32 9.05
CA GLN A 407 14.63 -44.38 7.99
C GLN A 407 14.18 -44.88 6.63
N SER A 408 13.84 -43.96 5.75
CA SER A 408 13.43 -44.19 4.36
C SER A 408 14.27 -43.41 3.36
N LEU A 409 14.39 -43.94 2.16
CA LEU A 409 15.24 -43.39 1.10
C LEU A 409 14.50 -43.28 -0.22
N LEU A 410 14.55 -42.11 -0.82
CA LEU A 410 14.17 -41.89 -2.22
C LEU A 410 15.44 -41.89 -3.08
N ILE A 411 15.50 -42.77 -4.09
CA ILE A 411 16.63 -42.86 -5.03
C ILE A 411 16.19 -42.34 -6.40
N TYR A 412 16.94 -41.42 -6.97
CA TYR A 412 16.81 -40.99 -8.36
C TYR A 412 17.99 -41.44 -9.20
N SER A 413 17.72 -42.12 -10.33
CA SER A 413 18.77 -42.51 -11.28
C SER A 413 18.33 -42.42 -12.72
N THR A 414 19.32 -42.22 -13.61
CA THR A 414 19.13 -42.30 -15.07
C THR A 414 19.05 -43.73 -15.58
N LYS A 415 19.55 -44.70 -14.82
CA LYS A 415 19.67 -46.11 -15.21
C LYS A 415 19.16 -47.02 -14.09
N VAL A 416 18.00 -47.62 -14.26
CA VAL A 416 17.34 -48.46 -13.27
C VAL A 416 16.96 -49.80 -13.91
N GLN A 417 17.25 -50.91 -13.23
CA GLN A 417 16.87 -52.26 -13.65
C GLN A 417 15.34 -52.38 -13.80
N SER A 418 14.85 -53.09 -14.80
CA SER A 418 13.43 -53.16 -15.14
C SER A 418 12.56 -53.84 -14.06
N ASP A 419 13.01 -54.93 -13.50
CA ASP A 419 12.24 -55.76 -12.57
C ASP A 419 12.85 -55.71 -11.15
N LEU A 420 13.05 -54.51 -10.65
CA LEU A 420 13.72 -54.27 -9.37
C LEU A 420 12.78 -54.56 -8.20
N ARG A 421 13.18 -55.46 -7.30
CA ARG A 421 12.50 -55.66 -6.02
C ARG A 421 12.98 -54.62 -5.03
N LEU A 422 12.08 -53.78 -4.57
CA LEU A 422 12.36 -52.71 -3.60
C LEU A 422 12.16 -53.22 -2.15
N LEU A 423 12.87 -52.64 -1.23
CA LEU A 423 12.59 -52.74 0.20
C LEU A 423 11.46 -51.75 0.53
N ASP A 424 10.67 -52.06 1.56
CA ASP A 424 9.47 -51.28 1.93
C ASP A 424 9.77 -49.78 2.24
N ASN A 425 11.00 -49.51 2.67
CA ASN A 425 11.45 -48.17 3.02
C ASN A 425 12.29 -47.47 1.93
N ILE A 426 12.38 -48.07 0.72
CA ILE A 426 13.13 -47.50 -0.43
C ILE A 426 12.22 -47.31 -1.62
N GLU A 427 12.18 -46.09 -2.14
CA GLU A 427 11.51 -45.70 -3.38
C GLU A 427 12.55 -45.42 -4.43
N VAL A 428 12.34 -45.85 -5.67
CA VAL A 428 13.27 -45.59 -6.81
C VAL A 428 12.53 -44.95 -7.95
N LYS A 429 13.04 -43.79 -8.42
CA LYS A 429 12.52 -43.02 -9.52
C LYS A 429 13.55 -42.83 -10.65
N ARG A 430 13.07 -42.63 -11.87
CA ARG A 430 13.90 -42.52 -13.07
C ARG A 430 13.99 -41.09 -13.56
N ILE A 431 15.20 -40.68 -13.91
CA ILE A 431 15.49 -39.41 -14.58
C ILE A 431 15.53 -39.66 -16.09
N PRO A 432 14.88 -38.84 -16.97
CA PRO A 432 14.02 -37.70 -16.64
C PRO A 432 12.55 -38.08 -16.46
N LYS A 433 12.15 -39.36 -16.66
CA LYS A 433 10.76 -39.78 -16.78
C LYS A 433 9.89 -39.32 -15.62
N ASP A 434 10.28 -39.66 -14.39
CA ASP A 434 9.46 -39.37 -13.20
C ASP A 434 9.55 -37.90 -12.77
N LEU A 435 10.49 -37.13 -13.33
CA LEU A 435 10.53 -35.68 -13.18
C LEU A 435 9.52 -34.98 -14.08
N LEU A 436 9.24 -35.53 -15.28
CA LEU A 436 8.26 -34.99 -16.22
C LEU A 436 6.86 -34.93 -15.60
N ASP A 437 6.50 -35.96 -14.83
CA ASP A 437 5.18 -36.04 -14.18
C ASP A 437 4.99 -34.95 -13.11
N LYS A 438 6.08 -34.39 -12.61
CA LYS A 438 6.07 -33.30 -11.60
C LYS A 438 6.30 -31.90 -12.18
N CYS A 439 6.87 -31.81 -13.37
CA CYS A 439 7.00 -30.60 -14.10
C CYS A 439 5.73 -30.42 -14.95
N THR A 440 4.73 -29.70 -14.41
CA THR A 440 3.57 -29.26 -15.20
C THR A 440 4.05 -28.30 -16.28
N PHE A 441 4.38 -28.83 -17.44
CA PHE A 441 4.37 -28.04 -18.64
C PHE A 441 2.90 -27.81 -18.96
N GLU A 442 2.36 -26.66 -18.59
CA GLU A 442 1.10 -26.21 -19.17
C GLU A 442 1.32 -26.23 -20.67
N SER A 443 0.61 -27.15 -21.32
CA SER A 443 0.52 -27.21 -22.77
C SER A 443 0.18 -25.82 -23.27
N GLU A 444 0.95 -25.35 -24.24
CA GLU A 444 0.67 -24.22 -25.11
C GLU A 444 -0.84 -24.15 -25.42
N VAL A 445 -1.57 -23.37 -24.63
CA VAL A 445 -2.84 -22.79 -25.01
C VAL A 445 -2.57 -21.30 -25.09
N LEU A 446 -2.04 -20.90 -26.21
CA LEU A 446 -2.18 -19.56 -26.74
C LEU A 446 -3.38 -19.53 -27.68
#